data_ef587b543b905184ac73bda01b514fea
#
_entry.id   ef587b543b905184ac73bda01b514fea
#
_cell.length_a   1.000
_cell.length_b   1.000
_cell.length_c   1.000
_cell.angle_alpha   90.00
_cell.angle_beta   90.00
_cell.angle_gamma   90.00
#
_symmetry.space_group_name_H-M   'P 1'
#
loop_
_entity.id
_entity.type
_entity.pdbx_description
1 polymer ?
#
loop_
_entity_poly.entity_id
_entity_poly.type
_entity_poly.pdbx_seq_one_letter_code
_entity_poly.pdbx_strand_id
1 'polypeptide(L)'
;MLGFGLNFGRSSGVGSVVFGAMRLGTNLAWVNNYSGAWPFANIMWHAAMPALATGLGAFTFDGNVLTAAVSTDIFRFQLSDLPARTLTGTYTILNPDGCQVYLGGYTAPSAGQFSTAPVISVEITNPTTATCFFVRGSLTANAGSVKVILPGCLDSWNAGDIFHPDFVAYCQDLKLPFVRTMDWTQASESIEMDWADRTLLTDTTFKNYQVKACVPYEAICKLAERLSVDVWVCTPARASSDYVQKMAELFRDNLPAGRKVWVELGNEIWNLANPWGANTTWITTNDFTRKLAVGNLVTGNFTLVGHGL
;
A
#
# COMPACT_ATOMS: atom_id res chain seq x y z
N MET A 1 13.46 -19.23 2.32
CA MET A 1 12.82 -20.40 1.67
C MET A 1 12.85 -21.56 2.66
N LEU A 2 11.78 -21.75 3.45
CA LEU A 2 11.64 -22.85 4.40
C LEU A 2 10.77 -23.92 3.74
N GLY A 3 11.41 -25.00 3.28
CA GLY A 3 10.72 -26.15 2.75
C GLY A 3 10.21 -27.03 3.90
N PHE A 4 8.91 -27.17 4.04
CA PHE A 4 8.30 -28.19 4.88
C PHE A 4 8.20 -29.48 4.08
N GLY A 5 9.10 -30.43 4.36
CA GLY A 5 8.96 -31.81 3.91
C GLY A 5 7.95 -32.55 4.78
N LEU A 6 6.77 -32.83 4.26
CA LEU A 6 5.81 -33.74 4.89
C LEU A 6 6.14 -35.18 4.48
N ASN A 7 6.55 -35.98 5.45
CA ASN A 7 6.83 -37.41 5.26
C ASN A 7 5.54 -38.20 5.51
N PHE A 8 4.95 -38.75 4.45
CA PHE A 8 3.76 -39.59 4.54
C PHE A 8 4.16 -41.05 4.76
N GLY A 9 4.13 -41.49 6.01
CA GLY A 9 4.19 -42.90 6.35
C GLY A 9 2.93 -43.60 5.86
N ARG A 10 3.08 -44.63 5.03
CA ARG A 10 1.99 -45.54 4.66
C ARG A 10 1.59 -46.38 5.88
N SER A 11 0.41 -46.15 6.39
CA SER A 11 -0.29 -47.11 7.26
C SER A 11 -1.43 -47.75 6.46
N SER A 12 -1.38 -49.05 6.38
CA SER A 12 -2.38 -49.89 5.76
C SER A 12 -3.61 -50.01 6.66
N GLY A 13 -4.75 -49.54 6.16
CA GLY A 13 -6.07 -49.85 6.70
C GLY A 13 -6.64 -48.75 7.63
N VAL A 14 -7.57 -48.04 7.10
CA VAL A 14 -8.81 -47.46 7.64
C VAL A 14 -9.12 -46.16 6.89
N GLY A 15 -10.24 -46.11 6.23
CA GLY A 15 -10.97 -44.95 5.73
C GLY A 15 -10.14 -43.86 5.03
N SER A 16 -10.32 -43.68 3.74
CA SER A 16 -9.75 -42.53 3.01
C SER A 16 -10.17 -41.23 3.67
N VAL A 17 -9.28 -40.67 4.49
CA VAL A 17 -9.41 -39.27 4.89
C VAL A 17 -9.20 -38.46 3.62
N VAL A 18 -10.27 -37.98 3.03
CA VAL A 18 -10.21 -36.98 1.97
C VAL A 18 -9.72 -35.69 2.63
N PHE A 19 -8.44 -35.46 2.60
CA PHE A 19 -7.90 -34.14 2.88
C PHE A 19 -8.51 -33.21 1.84
N GLY A 20 -9.42 -32.34 2.26
CA GLY A 20 -9.88 -31.24 1.43
C GLY A 20 -8.66 -30.55 0.84
N ALA A 21 -8.70 -30.16 -0.43
CA ALA A 21 -7.58 -29.53 -1.11
C ALA A 21 -7.02 -28.42 -0.23
N MET A 22 -5.73 -28.53 0.12
CA MET A 22 -5.06 -27.51 0.96
C MET A 22 -5.08 -26.19 0.19
N ARG A 23 -5.70 -25.18 0.77
CA ARG A 23 -5.80 -23.85 0.17
C ARG A 23 -4.76 -22.95 0.82
N LEU A 24 -3.89 -22.38 -0.02
CA LEU A 24 -2.82 -21.49 0.43
C LEU A 24 -3.21 -20.03 0.20
N GLY A 25 -3.03 -19.19 1.21
CA GLY A 25 -3.06 -17.76 1.07
C GLY A 25 -1.70 -17.19 0.67
N THR A 26 -1.64 -15.91 0.38
CA THR A 26 -0.40 -15.21 0.06
C THR A 26 -0.29 -13.89 0.83
N ASN A 27 0.95 -13.46 1.09
CA ASN A 27 1.23 -12.10 1.52
C ASN A 27 1.42 -11.23 0.28
N LEU A 28 0.73 -10.08 0.24
CA LEU A 28 0.88 -9.10 -0.82
C LEU A 28 2.14 -8.26 -0.57
N ALA A 29 2.99 -8.18 -1.59
CA ALA A 29 4.23 -7.40 -1.53
C ALA A 29 3.96 -5.89 -1.49
N TRP A 30 4.93 -5.14 -1.04
CA TRP A 30 4.88 -3.69 -0.90
C TRP A 30 4.45 -2.97 -2.17
N VAL A 31 3.62 -1.95 -1.99
CA VAL A 31 3.23 -1.02 -3.05
C VAL A 31 4.26 0.10 -3.13
N ASN A 32 5.03 0.13 -4.22
CA ASN A 32 6.10 1.11 -4.41
C ASN A 32 6.49 1.24 -5.89
N ASN A 33 7.33 2.22 -6.21
CA ASN A 33 7.77 2.52 -7.58
C ASN A 33 8.77 1.52 -8.17
N TYR A 34 9.25 0.54 -7.39
CA TYR A 34 10.13 -0.55 -7.84
C TYR A 34 9.45 -1.93 -7.77
N SER A 35 8.14 -1.97 -7.52
CA SER A 35 7.37 -3.22 -7.59
C SER A 35 7.35 -3.78 -9.00
N GLY A 36 7.41 -5.10 -9.11
CA GLY A 36 7.23 -5.81 -10.37
C GLY A 36 5.77 -6.01 -10.77
N ALA A 37 4.83 -5.59 -9.92
CA ALA A 37 3.39 -5.68 -10.15
C ALA A 37 2.71 -4.35 -9.80
N TRP A 38 1.64 -4.05 -10.50
CA TRP A 38 0.84 -2.85 -10.31
C TRP A 38 -0.54 -3.24 -9.81
N PRO A 39 -0.78 -3.35 -8.48
CA PRO A 39 -2.09 -3.69 -7.97
C PRO A 39 -3.16 -2.63 -8.24
N PHE A 40 -2.79 -1.35 -8.37
CA PHE A 40 -3.73 -0.25 -8.53
C PHE A 40 -3.70 0.36 -9.94
N ALA A 41 -4.87 0.79 -10.42
CA ALA A 41 -5.04 1.51 -11.68
C ALA A 41 -4.40 2.92 -11.65
N ASN A 42 -4.40 3.57 -10.47
CA ASN A 42 -3.73 4.85 -10.26
C ASN A 42 -2.27 4.65 -9.83
N ILE A 43 -1.34 4.89 -10.73
CA ILE A 43 0.09 4.67 -10.45
C ILE A 43 0.67 5.69 -9.46
N MET A 44 0.03 6.84 -9.21
CA MET A 44 0.47 7.78 -8.18
C MET A 44 0.52 7.13 -6.79
N TRP A 45 -0.33 6.15 -6.52
CA TRP A 45 -0.32 5.41 -5.25
C TRP A 45 0.94 4.57 -5.04
N HIS A 46 1.67 4.27 -6.12
CA HIS A 46 2.98 3.58 -6.08
C HIS A 46 4.16 4.55 -6.06
N ALA A 47 3.91 5.85 -6.28
CA ALA A 47 4.96 6.83 -6.46
C ALA A 47 5.86 6.94 -5.22
N ALA A 48 7.16 7.11 -5.47
CA ALA A 48 8.07 7.55 -4.42
C ALA A 48 7.67 8.94 -3.91
N MET A 49 8.07 9.26 -2.68
CA MET A 49 7.93 10.61 -2.11
C MET A 49 8.47 11.66 -3.07
N PRO A 50 7.85 12.84 -3.14
CA PRO A 50 8.32 13.90 -4.00
C PRO A 50 9.73 14.34 -3.63
N ALA A 51 10.52 14.65 -4.65
CA ALA A 51 11.85 15.22 -4.49
C ALA A 51 11.96 16.47 -5.35
N LEU A 52 12.71 17.47 -4.86
CA LEU A 52 13.00 18.65 -5.66
C LEU A 52 13.81 18.23 -6.90
N ALA A 53 13.26 18.47 -8.08
CA ALA A 53 13.91 18.16 -9.36
C ALA A 53 14.66 19.36 -9.92
N THR A 54 14.12 20.57 -9.74
CA THR A 54 14.74 21.83 -10.15
C THR A 54 14.28 22.94 -9.23
N GLY A 55 15.20 23.80 -8.82
CA GLY A 55 14.97 24.89 -7.90
C GLY A 55 15.80 24.76 -6.64
N LEU A 56 15.61 25.66 -5.69
CA LEU A 56 16.32 25.72 -4.42
C LEU A 56 15.39 25.85 -3.21
N GLY A 57 14.08 25.82 -3.45
CA GLY A 57 13.08 26.05 -2.42
C GLY A 57 12.88 24.87 -1.48
N ALA A 58 12.56 25.16 -0.24
CA ALA A 58 12.02 24.17 0.68
C ALA A 58 10.59 23.80 0.27
N PHE A 59 10.16 22.62 0.67
CA PHE A 59 8.77 22.18 0.52
C PHE A 59 8.33 21.36 1.73
N THR A 60 7.01 21.26 1.90
CA THR A 60 6.40 20.28 2.81
C THR A 60 5.48 19.36 2.01
N PHE A 61 5.39 18.13 2.44
CA PHE A 61 4.50 17.13 1.88
C PHE A 61 3.94 16.26 3.00
N ASP A 62 2.62 16.22 3.11
CA ASP A 62 1.92 15.48 4.18
C ASP A 62 1.31 14.15 3.72
N GLY A 63 1.66 13.70 2.52
CA GLY A 63 1.05 12.53 1.86
C GLY A 63 0.03 12.93 0.80
N ASN A 64 -0.52 14.13 0.90
CA ASN A 64 -1.57 14.66 0.04
C ASN A 64 -1.20 15.95 -0.65
N VAL A 65 -0.81 16.93 0.14
CA VAL A 65 -0.55 18.30 -0.30
C VAL A 65 0.94 18.54 -0.33
N LEU A 66 1.44 19.00 -1.47
CA LEU A 66 2.80 19.49 -1.62
C LEU A 66 2.74 21.00 -1.61
N THR A 67 3.33 21.62 -0.60
CA THR A 67 3.46 23.08 -0.50
C THR A 67 4.88 23.47 -0.82
N ALA A 68 5.07 24.12 -1.97
CA ALA A 68 6.35 24.66 -2.41
C ALA A 68 6.58 26.05 -1.81
N ALA A 69 7.79 26.32 -1.33
CA ALA A 69 8.19 27.67 -0.90
C ALA A 69 8.33 28.62 -2.11
N VAL A 70 8.67 28.09 -3.28
CA VAL A 70 8.83 28.84 -4.53
C VAL A 70 7.93 28.25 -5.61
N SER A 71 7.05 29.08 -6.19
CA SER A 71 6.05 28.65 -7.18
C SER A 71 6.62 28.18 -8.52
N THR A 72 7.90 28.41 -8.77
CA THR A 72 8.58 27.97 -10.00
C THR A 72 9.38 26.68 -9.82
N ASP A 73 9.53 26.19 -8.60
CA ASP A 73 10.23 24.94 -8.32
C ASP A 73 9.49 23.75 -8.91
N ILE A 74 10.25 22.77 -9.36
CA ILE A 74 9.72 21.55 -9.97
C ILE A 74 10.02 20.38 -9.06
N PHE A 75 8.96 19.64 -8.71
CA PHE A 75 9.04 18.44 -7.90
C PHE A 75 8.74 17.22 -8.75
N ARG A 76 9.39 16.12 -8.41
CA ARG A 76 9.29 14.84 -9.11
C ARG A 76 8.77 13.77 -8.17
N PHE A 77 7.71 13.09 -8.61
CA PHE A 77 7.25 11.82 -8.08
C PHE A 77 7.74 10.72 -9.03
N GLN A 78 8.57 9.81 -8.57
CA GLN A 78 9.04 8.72 -9.39
C GLN A 78 8.00 7.59 -9.39
N LEU A 79 7.42 7.29 -10.54
CA LEU A 79 6.36 6.29 -10.72
C LEU A 79 6.92 4.89 -10.99
N SER A 80 8.04 4.80 -11.72
CA SER A 80 8.82 3.57 -11.89
C SER A 80 10.30 3.87 -11.70
N ASP A 81 11.10 2.90 -11.31
CA ASP A 81 12.54 3.07 -11.13
C ASP A 81 13.36 2.70 -12.37
N LEU A 82 12.81 1.86 -13.24
CA LEU A 82 13.46 1.35 -14.45
C LEU A 82 12.53 1.45 -15.67
N PRO A 83 13.10 1.65 -16.89
CA PRO A 83 12.32 1.62 -18.13
C PRO A 83 11.52 0.31 -18.30
N ALA A 84 12.13 -0.82 -17.95
CA ALA A 84 11.50 -2.14 -18.08
C ALA A 84 10.26 -2.35 -17.16
N ARG A 85 10.07 -1.47 -16.16
CA ARG A 85 8.89 -1.45 -15.27
C ARG A 85 7.86 -0.41 -15.67
N THR A 86 8.11 0.36 -16.72
CA THR A 86 7.14 1.31 -17.26
C THR A 86 6.22 0.57 -18.23
N LEU A 87 4.93 0.59 -17.96
CA LEU A 87 3.94 0.10 -18.93
C LEU A 87 3.90 1.03 -20.14
N THR A 88 3.92 0.46 -21.32
CA THR A 88 3.73 1.23 -22.57
C THR A 88 2.26 1.43 -22.86
N GLY A 89 1.91 2.54 -23.51
CA GLY A 89 0.56 2.90 -23.89
C GLY A 89 0.14 4.27 -23.38
N THR A 90 -1.14 4.54 -23.45
CA THR A 90 -1.72 5.85 -23.11
C THR A 90 -2.04 5.93 -21.61
N TYR A 91 -1.30 6.78 -20.91
CA TYR A 91 -1.61 7.20 -19.55
C TYR A 91 -2.61 8.34 -19.55
N THR A 92 -3.54 8.36 -18.61
CA THR A 92 -4.46 9.48 -18.43
C THR A 92 -4.21 10.17 -17.10
N ILE A 93 -3.88 11.47 -17.15
CA ILE A 93 -3.79 12.29 -15.95
C ILE A 93 -5.15 12.94 -15.73
N LEU A 94 -5.73 12.73 -14.56
CA LEU A 94 -6.92 13.43 -14.06
C LEU A 94 -6.43 14.54 -13.12
N ASN A 95 -6.66 15.79 -13.53
CA ASN A 95 -6.13 17.00 -12.87
C ASN A 95 -7.25 18.04 -12.69
N PRO A 96 -8.30 17.72 -11.90
CA PRO A 96 -9.50 18.56 -11.79
C PRO A 96 -9.23 19.95 -11.23
N ASP A 97 -8.18 20.12 -10.44
CA ASP A 97 -7.83 21.40 -9.79
C ASP A 97 -6.84 22.25 -10.60
N GLY A 98 -6.45 21.80 -11.79
CA GLY A 98 -5.63 22.59 -12.70
C GLY A 98 -4.21 22.84 -12.20
N CYS A 99 -3.61 21.91 -11.43
CA CYS A 99 -2.20 21.97 -11.08
C CYS A 99 -1.31 21.94 -12.32
N GLN A 100 -0.14 22.58 -12.27
CA GLN A 100 0.84 22.52 -13.34
C GLN A 100 1.55 21.16 -13.31
N VAL A 101 1.17 20.25 -14.18
CA VAL A 101 1.64 18.85 -14.17
C VAL A 101 2.25 18.43 -15.49
N TYR A 102 3.16 17.44 -15.44
CA TYR A 102 3.78 16.80 -16.59
C TYR A 102 4.10 15.34 -16.27
N LEU A 103 3.94 14.46 -17.24
CA LEU A 103 4.35 13.05 -17.17
C LEU A 103 5.40 12.78 -18.25
N GLY A 104 6.50 12.15 -17.85
CA GLY A 104 7.59 11.83 -18.80
C GLY A 104 8.72 11.05 -18.16
N GLY A 105 9.91 11.15 -18.76
CA GLY A 105 11.12 10.51 -18.25
C GLY A 105 11.70 11.18 -17.01
N TYR A 106 12.89 10.75 -16.59
CA TYR A 106 13.51 11.18 -15.33
C TYR A 106 13.95 12.66 -15.31
N THR A 107 14.25 13.24 -16.49
CA THR A 107 14.71 14.62 -16.61
C THR A 107 13.54 15.60 -16.42
N ALA A 108 13.76 16.62 -15.59
CA ALA A 108 12.77 17.66 -15.37
C ALA A 108 12.41 18.38 -16.68
N PRO A 109 11.11 18.60 -16.95
CA PRO A 109 10.66 19.33 -18.14
C PRO A 109 10.95 20.82 -18.03
N SER A 110 10.99 21.52 -19.17
CA SER A 110 10.97 22.97 -19.19
C SER A 110 9.62 23.55 -18.78
N ALA A 111 9.58 24.80 -18.35
CA ALA A 111 8.37 25.44 -17.85
C ALA A 111 7.19 25.41 -18.85
N GLY A 112 7.45 25.45 -20.15
CA GLY A 112 6.41 25.43 -21.19
C GLY A 112 5.80 24.06 -21.47
N GLN A 113 6.31 23.00 -20.87
CA GLN A 113 5.79 21.63 -21.08
C GLN A 113 4.70 21.24 -20.07
N PHE A 114 4.50 22.04 -19.02
CA PHE A 114 3.47 21.75 -18.02
C PHE A 114 2.07 22.09 -18.57
N SER A 115 1.10 21.26 -18.18
CA SER A 115 -0.31 21.44 -18.52
C SER A 115 -1.13 21.63 -17.26
N THR A 116 -2.18 22.44 -17.36
CA THR A 116 -3.21 22.62 -16.32
C THR A 116 -4.56 22.04 -16.74
N ALA A 117 -4.61 21.36 -17.90
CA ALA A 117 -5.85 20.76 -18.38
C ALA A 117 -6.42 19.75 -17.37
N PRO A 118 -7.75 19.65 -17.23
CA PRO A 118 -8.39 18.75 -16.27
C PRO A 118 -8.20 17.27 -16.61
N VAL A 119 -7.98 16.97 -17.90
CA VAL A 119 -7.66 15.63 -18.38
C VAL A 119 -6.54 15.74 -19.42
N ILE A 120 -5.49 14.95 -19.24
CA ILE A 120 -4.30 14.96 -20.11
C ILE A 120 -3.98 13.52 -20.51
N SER A 121 -3.88 13.23 -21.80
CA SER A 121 -3.43 11.93 -22.32
C SER A 121 -1.96 12.01 -22.70
N VAL A 122 -1.16 11.04 -22.24
CA VAL A 122 0.28 10.96 -22.53
C VAL A 122 0.60 9.56 -23.03
N GLU A 123 1.09 9.47 -24.25
CA GLU A 123 1.52 8.19 -24.85
C GLU A 123 2.98 7.91 -24.50
N ILE A 124 3.25 6.74 -23.93
CA ILE A 124 4.60 6.24 -23.65
C ILE A 124 4.82 4.96 -24.48
N THR A 125 5.62 5.05 -25.54
CA THR A 125 5.84 3.92 -26.47
C THR A 125 7.18 3.23 -26.26
N ASN A 126 8.22 3.97 -25.88
CA ASN A 126 9.58 3.45 -25.74
C ASN A 126 10.28 4.12 -24.54
N PRO A 127 10.03 3.67 -23.31
CA PRO A 127 10.64 4.28 -22.15
C PRO A 127 12.15 3.97 -22.12
N THR A 128 12.96 5.01 -22.10
CA THR A 128 14.43 4.92 -22.02
C THR A 128 14.96 5.22 -20.62
N THR A 129 14.11 5.77 -19.76
CA THR A 129 14.41 6.12 -18.37
C THR A 129 13.24 5.73 -17.46
N ALA A 130 13.43 5.88 -16.16
CA ALA A 130 12.33 5.83 -15.20
C ALA A 130 11.20 6.80 -15.58
N THR A 131 9.95 6.41 -15.35
CA THR A 131 8.80 7.29 -15.58
C THR A 131 8.53 8.11 -14.33
N CYS A 132 8.32 9.39 -14.54
CA CYS A 132 8.13 10.37 -13.47
C CYS A 132 6.93 11.28 -13.76
N PHE A 133 6.22 11.60 -12.70
CA PHE A 133 5.23 12.67 -12.69
C PHE A 133 5.84 13.91 -12.05
N PHE A 134 5.65 15.05 -12.67
CA PHE A 134 6.21 16.32 -12.22
C PHE A 134 5.11 17.32 -11.91
N VAL A 135 5.35 18.08 -10.84
CA VAL A 135 4.53 19.21 -10.42
C VAL A 135 5.41 20.46 -10.41
N ARG A 136 4.94 21.54 -10.99
CA ARG A 136 5.58 22.84 -10.87
C ARG A 136 4.81 23.70 -9.86
N GLY A 137 5.49 24.18 -8.83
CA GLY A 137 4.90 24.84 -7.70
C GLY A 137 4.21 23.87 -6.74
N SER A 138 3.17 24.32 -6.08
CA SER A 138 2.45 23.53 -5.10
C SER A 138 1.43 22.60 -5.76
N LEU A 139 1.22 21.45 -5.15
CA LEU A 139 0.08 20.58 -5.36
C LEU A 139 -0.91 20.87 -4.24
N THR A 140 -1.76 21.89 -4.44
CA THR A 140 -2.69 22.41 -3.43
C THR A 140 -4.09 21.83 -3.56
N ALA A 141 -4.27 21.00 -4.53
CA ALA A 141 -5.53 20.38 -4.84
C ALA A 141 -6.20 19.74 -3.62
N ASN A 142 -7.52 19.69 -3.64
CA ASN A 142 -8.27 18.82 -2.77
C ASN A 142 -7.58 17.46 -2.76
N ALA A 143 -7.09 17.10 -1.61
CA ALA A 143 -6.19 16.00 -1.38
C ALA A 143 -6.44 14.78 -2.29
N GLY A 144 -5.43 14.32 -2.97
CA GLY A 144 -5.53 13.18 -3.87
C GLY A 144 -6.37 13.43 -5.14
N SER A 145 -6.65 14.67 -5.53
CA SER A 145 -7.41 14.96 -6.75
C SER A 145 -6.69 14.55 -8.02
N VAL A 146 -5.36 14.73 -8.07
CA VAL A 146 -4.56 14.34 -9.23
C VAL A 146 -4.34 12.83 -9.22
N LYS A 147 -4.71 12.18 -10.32
CA LYS A 147 -4.52 10.76 -10.56
C LYS A 147 -3.74 10.57 -11.85
N VAL A 148 -2.92 9.54 -11.91
CA VAL A 148 -2.26 9.09 -13.16
C VAL A 148 -2.71 7.66 -13.41
N ILE A 149 -3.65 7.50 -14.32
CA ILE A 149 -4.27 6.20 -14.62
C ILE A 149 -3.40 5.46 -15.63
N LEU A 150 -3.09 4.22 -15.31
CA LEU A 150 -2.30 3.32 -16.14
C LEU A 150 -2.99 3.02 -17.49
N PRO A 151 -2.21 2.69 -18.51
CA PRO A 151 -2.76 2.25 -19.80
C PRO A 151 -3.76 1.11 -19.65
N GLY A 152 -4.89 1.22 -20.34
CA GLY A 152 -5.97 0.22 -20.28
C GLY A 152 -6.84 0.22 -19.04
N CYS A 153 -6.55 1.08 -18.04
CA CYS A 153 -7.29 1.10 -16.78
C CYS A 153 -8.38 2.18 -16.68
N LEU A 154 -8.51 3.07 -17.65
CA LEU A 154 -9.41 4.23 -17.53
C LEU A 154 -10.88 3.84 -17.41
N ASP A 155 -11.34 2.86 -18.19
CA ASP A 155 -12.73 2.44 -18.17
C ASP A 155 -13.09 1.75 -16.85
N SER A 156 -12.22 0.87 -16.34
CA SER A 156 -12.42 0.23 -15.04
C SER A 156 -12.37 1.24 -13.89
N TRP A 157 -11.46 2.21 -13.97
CA TRP A 157 -11.40 3.32 -13.02
C TRP A 157 -12.70 4.14 -13.00
N ASN A 158 -13.22 4.52 -14.16
CA ASN A 158 -14.48 5.24 -14.28
C ASN A 158 -15.68 4.44 -13.79
N ALA A 159 -15.60 3.12 -13.85
CA ALA A 159 -16.59 2.20 -13.27
C ALA A 159 -16.41 2.00 -11.74
N GLY A 160 -15.41 2.66 -11.11
CA GLY A 160 -15.16 2.60 -9.67
C GLY A 160 -14.22 1.48 -9.21
N ASP A 161 -13.66 0.67 -10.13
CA ASP A 161 -12.64 -0.31 -9.81
C ASP A 161 -11.27 0.37 -9.71
N ILE A 162 -10.65 0.28 -8.52
CA ILE A 162 -9.37 0.92 -8.25
C ILE A 162 -8.17 0.05 -8.59
N PHE A 163 -8.41 -1.23 -8.92
CA PHE A 163 -7.35 -2.21 -9.15
C PHE A 163 -7.00 -2.34 -10.64
N HIS A 164 -5.74 -2.71 -10.88
CA HIS A 164 -5.29 -3.05 -12.23
C HIS A 164 -5.94 -4.38 -12.66
N PRO A 165 -6.57 -4.46 -13.84
CA PRO A 165 -7.27 -5.67 -14.28
C PRO A 165 -6.39 -6.93 -14.28
N ASP A 166 -5.14 -6.83 -14.73
CA ASP A 166 -4.23 -7.98 -14.76
C ASP A 166 -3.85 -8.47 -13.37
N PHE A 167 -3.70 -7.57 -12.40
CA PHE A 167 -3.49 -7.95 -11.00
C PHE A 167 -4.68 -8.74 -10.46
N VAL A 168 -5.88 -8.27 -10.73
CA VAL A 168 -7.11 -8.95 -10.31
C VAL A 168 -7.22 -10.32 -10.96
N ALA A 169 -7.01 -10.41 -12.28
CA ALA A 169 -7.04 -11.67 -13.02
C ALA A 169 -6.02 -12.68 -12.47
N TYR A 170 -4.80 -12.24 -12.24
CA TYR A 170 -3.75 -13.07 -11.64
C TYR A 170 -4.15 -13.61 -10.25
N CYS A 171 -4.66 -12.76 -9.38
CA CYS A 171 -5.11 -13.17 -8.06
C CYS A 171 -6.30 -14.16 -8.11
N GLN A 172 -7.20 -13.96 -9.06
CA GLN A 172 -8.35 -14.86 -9.27
C GLN A 172 -7.90 -16.25 -9.77
N ASP A 173 -6.91 -16.30 -10.66
CA ASP A 173 -6.34 -17.57 -11.15
C ASP A 173 -5.69 -18.38 -10.03
N LEU A 174 -5.08 -17.73 -9.05
CA LEU A 174 -4.51 -18.38 -7.88
C LEU A 174 -5.54 -18.98 -6.93
N LYS A 175 -6.83 -18.59 -7.03
CA LYS A 175 -7.94 -19.08 -6.20
C LYS A 175 -7.63 -19.01 -4.70
N LEU A 176 -7.05 -17.90 -4.27
CA LEU A 176 -6.63 -17.69 -2.89
C LEU A 176 -7.83 -17.71 -1.94
N PRO A 177 -7.77 -18.39 -0.79
CA PRO A 177 -8.80 -18.31 0.25
C PRO A 177 -8.69 -17.01 1.06
N PHE A 178 -7.50 -16.47 1.20
CA PHE A 178 -7.23 -15.21 1.89
C PHE A 178 -5.97 -14.54 1.34
N VAL A 179 -5.86 -13.25 1.59
CA VAL A 179 -4.65 -12.45 1.36
C VAL A 179 -4.17 -11.84 2.68
N ARG A 180 -2.86 -11.92 2.94
CA ARG A 180 -2.21 -11.20 4.04
C ARG A 180 -1.66 -9.89 3.52
N THR A 181 -1.89 -8.81 4.25
CA THR A 181 -1.57 -7.45 3.83
C THR A 181 -0.51 -6.79 4.70
N MET A 182 0.39 -7.57 5.28
CA MET A 182 1.43 -7.09 6.21
C MET A 182 2.29 -5.99 5.59
N ASP A 183 2.76 -6.20 4.36
CA ASP A 183 3.56 -5.21 3.64
C ASP A 183 2.73 -4.03 3.14
N TRP A 184 1.45 -4.25 2.82
CA TRP A 184 0.54 -3.18 2.44
C TRP A 184 0.27 -2.22 3.59
N THR A 185 0.15 -2.73 4.82
CA THR A 185 -0.05 -1.91 6.02
C THR A 185 1.27 -1.46 6.66
N GLN A 186 2.42 -1.86 6.08
CA GLN A 186 3.77 -1.60 6.60
C GLN A 186 3.90 -1.87 8.11
N ALA A 187 3.32 -2.93 8.56
CA ALA A 187 3.16 -3.24 9.97
C ALA A 187 4.50 -3.33 10.75
N SER A 188 5.60 -3.63 10.05
CA SER A 188 6.95 -3.68 10.63
C SER A 188 7.51 -2.31 10.97
N GLU A 189 7.15 -1.28 10.19
CA GLU A 189 7.78 0.04 10.25
C GLU A 189 6.82 1.14 10.69
N SER A 190 5.51 0.94 10.57
CA SER A 190 4.51 1.95 10.88
C SER A 190 4.63 2.41 12.34
N ILE A 191 4.68 3.73 12.51
CA ILE A 191 4.68 4.39 13.81
C ILE A 191 3.34 5.06 14.13
N GLU A 192 2.32 4.77 13.33
CA GLU A 192 0.97 5.33 13.51
C GLU A 192 0.41 4.97 14.89
N MET A 193 -0.16 5.96 15.55
CA MET A 193 -0.81 5.83 16.85
C MET A 193 -2.29 6.22 16.77
N ASP A 194 -2.58 7.29 16.07
CA ASP A 194 -3.91 7.89 16.01
C ASP A 194 -4.61 7.54 14.70
N TRP A 195 -5.89 7.23 14.78
CA TRP A 195 -6.70 6.87 13.62
C TRP A 195 -6.75 7.96 12.53
N ALA A 196 -6.69 9.22 12.94
CA ALA A 196 -6.67 10.35 12.02
C ALA A 196 -5.43 10.40 11.14
N ASP A 197 -4.35 9.74 11.58
CA ASP A 197 -3.07 9.78 10.88
C ASP A 197 -2.92 8.73 9.78
N ARG A 198 -3.85 7.78 9.69
CA ARG A 198 -3.78 6.70 8.71
C ARG A 198 -3.83 7.21 7.27
N THR A 199 -3.30 6.42 6.35
CA THR A 199 -3.43 6.65 4.92
C THR A 199 -4.90 6.53 4.48
N LEU A 200 -5.32 7.38 3.55
CA LEU A 200 -6.66 7.42 2.97
C LEU A 200 -6.62 7.16 1.46
N LEU A 201 -7.75 6.74 0.86
CA LEU A 201 -7.88 6.62 -0.59
C LEU A 201 -7.70 7.95 -1.33
N THR A 202 -7.82 9.05 -0.61
CA THR A 202 -7.60 10.40 -1.13
C THR A 202 -6.13 10.82 -1.14
N ASP A 203 -5.24 10.05 -0.52
CA ASP A 203 -3.82 10.37 -0.50
C ASP A 203 -3.20 10.26 -1.91
N THR A 204 -2.28 11.16 -2.20
CA THR A 204 -1.60 11.22 -3.50
C THR A 204 -0.71 10.01 -3.73
N THR A 205 -0.06 9.52 -2.67
CA THR A 205 0.75 8.30 -2.69
C THR A 205 0.51 7.47 -1.43
N PHE A 206 0.57 6.15 -1.56
CA PHE A 206 0.54 5.24 -0.42
C PHE A 206 1.93 4.96 0.16
N LYS A 207 2.96 5.56 -0.43
CA LYS A 207 4.35 5.39 -0.02
C LYS A 207 4.84 6.61 0.76
N ASN A 208 4.67 6.58 2.06
CA ASN A 208 5.25 7.58 2.94
C ASN A 208 6.21 6.93 3.94
N TYR A 209 7.49 6.85 3.62
CA TYR A 209 8.52 6.18 4.42
C TYR A 209 8.76 6.73 5.81
N GLN A 210 8.22 7.88 6.14
CA GLN A 210 8.61 8.53 7.38
C GLN A 210 7.57 8.43 8.49
N VAL A 211 6.28 8.28 8.17
CA VAL A 211 5.23 8.35 9.20
C VAL A 211 4.01 7.50 8.86
N LYS A 212 3.58 7.49 7.60
CA LYS A 212 2.37 6.85 7.11
C LYS A 212 2.74 6.13 5.82
N ALA A 213 2.81 4.87 5.83
CA ALA A 213 3.16 4.23 4.60
C ALA A 213 2.39 2.95 4.46
N CYS A 214 1.13 3.07 4.12
CA CYS A 214 0.36 1.87 3.91
C CYS A 214 -0.78 2.10 2.92
N VAL A 215 -1.21 1.01 2.33
CA VAL A 215 -2.46 0.92 1.59
C VAL A 215 -3.61 1.12 2.57
N PRO A 216 -4.58 2.01 2.28
CA PRO A 216 -5.72 2.24 3.14
C PRO A 216 -6.54 0.97 3.36
N TYR A 217 -7.11 0.81 4.55
CA TYR A 217 -7.96 -0.35 4.86
C TYR A 217 -9.20 -0.43 3.97
N GLU A 218 -9.70 0.70 3.49
CA GLU A 218 -10.78 0.78 2.51
C GLU A 218 -10.41 0.07 1.20
N ALA A 219 -9.16 0.20 0.74
CA ALA A 219 -8.68 -0.53 -0.44
C ALA A 219 -8.57 -2.04 -0.16
N ILE A 220 -8.20 -2.44 1.06
CA ILE A 220 -8.16 -3.85 1.46
C ILE A 220 -9.57 -4.46 1.44
N CYS A 221 -10.57 -3.75 1.96
CA CYS A 221 -11.98 -4.18 1.88
C CYS A 221 -12.46 -4.33 0.43
N LYS A 222 -12.13 -3.36 -0.43
CA LYS A 222 -12.43 -3.44 -1.87
C LYS A 222 -11.73 -4.63 -2.55
N LEU A 223 -10.50 -4.96 -2.15
CA LEU A 223 -9.82 -6.14 -2.66
C LEU A 223 -10.51 -7.43 -2.22
N ALA A 224 -10.90 -7.52 -0.95
CA ALA A 224 -11.64 -8.65 -0.42
C ALA A 224 -12.96 -8.89 -1.19
N GLU A 225 -13.67 -7.81 -1.52
CA GLU A 225 -14.86 -7.83 -2.36
C GLU A 225 -14.53 -8.30 -3.77
N ARG A 226 -13.56 -7.68 -4.42
CA ARG A 226 -13.19 -7.91 -5.81
C ARG A 226 -12.72 -9.34 -6.08
N LEU A 227 -12.02 -9.94 -5.10
CA LEU A 227 -11.49 -11.30 -5.18
C LEU A 227 -12.36 -12.35 -4.48
N SER A 228 -13.34 -11.94 -3.69
CA SER A 228 -14.14 -12.82 -2.82
C SER A 228 -13.26 -13.63 -1.84
N VAL A 229 -12.28 -12.98 -1.19
CA VAL A 229 -11.33 -13.60 -0.26
C VAL A 229 -11.47 -13.06 1.15
N ASP A 230 -11.00 -13.83 2.14
CA ASP A 230 -10.77 -13.33 3.49
C ASP A 230 -9.48 -12.47 3.50
N VAL A 231 -9.33 -11.63 4.52
CA VAL A 231 -8.14 -10.79 4.67
C VAL A 231 -7.45 -11.01 6.02
N TRP A 232 -6.13 -10.95 6.00
CA TRP A 232 -5.31 -10.95 7.20
C TRP A 232 -4.55 -9.62 7.26
N VAL A 233 -4.88 -8.82 8.25
CA VAL A 233 -4.33 -7.48 8.45
C VAL A 233 -3.49 -7.42 9.71
N CYS A 234 -2.46 -6.57 9.69
CA CYS A 234 -1.69 -6.25 10.87
C CYS A 234 -2.06 -4.84 11.35
N THR A 235 -2.25 -4.67 12.65
CA THR A 235 -2.37 -3.33 13.23
C THR A 235 -1.01 -2.67 13.24
N PRO A 236 -0.91 -1.32 13.18
CA PRO A 236 0.32 -0.64 13.57
C PRO A 236 0.70 -1.03 15.00
N ALA A 237 1.99 -1.27 15.23
CA ALA A 237 2.47 -1.74 16.52
C ALA A 237 2.21 -0.75 17.67
N ARG A 238 2.10 0.55 17.34
CA ARG A 238 1.84 1.65 18.28
C ARG A 238 0.39 2.11 18.32
N ALA A 239 -0.50 1.49 17.54
CA ALA A 239 -1.91 1.89 17.45
C ALA A 239 -2.56 2.04 18.81
N SER A 240 -3.27 3.14 19.03
CA SER A 240 -4.08 3.36 20.22
C SER A 240 -5.30 2.43 20.25
N SER A 241 -5.95 2.31 21.40
CA SER A 241 -7.20 1.54 21.51
C SER A 241 -8.29 2.12 20.60
N ASP A 242 -8.36 3.45 20.44
CA ASP A 242 -9.27 4.12 19.51
C ASP A 242 -8.97 3.75 18.04
N TYR A 243 -7.68 3.68 17.67
CA TYR A 243 -7.28 3.21 16.35
C TYR A 243 -7.78 1.80 16.06
N VAL A 244 -7.53 0.87 16.99
CA VAL A 244 -7.92 -0.55 16.82
C VAL A 244 -9.43 -0.69 16.74
N GLN A 245 -10.16 0.03 17.58
CA GLN A 245 -11.63 0.04 17.56
C GLN A 245 -12.16 0.53 16.21
N LYS A 246 -11.69 1.69 15.76
CA LYS A 246 -12.14 2.29 14.48
C LYS A 246 -11.75 1.43 13.27
N MET A 247 -10.59 0.78 13.32
CA MET A 247 -10.20 -0.20 12.30
C MET A 247 -11.18 -1.38 12.27
N ALA A 248 -11.55 -1.93 13.43
CA ALA A 248 -12.52 -3.01 13.51
C ALA A 248 -13.91 -2.59 12.99
N GLU A 249 -14.34 -1.39 13.33
CA GLU A 249 -15.59 -0.80 12.83
C GLU A 249 -15.55 -0.64 11.31
N LEU A 250 -14.44 -0.15 10.75
CA LEU A 250 -14.28 -0.03 9.30
C LEU A 250 -14.43 -1.39 8.60
N PHE A 251 -13.76 -2.44 9.09
CA PHE A 251 -13.89 -3.78 8.51
C PHE A 251 -15.28 -4.36 8.67
N ARG A 252 -15.92 -4.19 9.85
CA ARG A 252 -17.33 -4.59 10.06
C ARG A 252 -18.26 -3.97 9.03
N ASP A 253 -18.07 -2.69 8.72
CA ASP A 253 -19.00 -1.92 7.91
C ASP A 253 -18.71 -2.04 6.39
N ASN A 254 -17.50 -2.42 6.00
CA ASN A 254 -17.07 -2.43 4.59
C ASN A 254 -16.63 -3.80 4.07
N LEU A 255 -16.40 -4.78 4.92
CA LEU A 255 -16.04 -6.12 4.45
C LEU A 255 -17.30 -6.83 3.92
N PRO A 256 -17.25 -7.50 2.75
CA PRO A 256 -18.41 -8.19 2.22
C PRO A 256 -18.94 -9.27 3.16
N ALA A 257 -20.24 -9.43 3.19
CA ALA A 257 -20.91 -10.44 4.01
C ALA A 257 -20.31 -11.83 3.77
N GLY A 258 -20.04 -12.56 4.87
CA GLY A 258 -19.43 -13.89 4.83
C GLY A 258 -17.92 -13.91 4.68
N ARG A 259 -17.27 -12.78 4.51
CA ARG A 259 -15.80 -12.68 4.58
C ARG A 259 -15.32 -12.47 6.01
N LYS A 260 -14.09 -12.89 6.27
CA LYS A 260 -13.46 -12.79 7.59
C LYS A 260 -12.25 -11.86 7.52
N VAL A 261 -12.02 -11.13 8.60
CA VAL A 261 -10.77 -10.44 8.86
C VAL A 261 -10.01 -11.16 9.98
N TRP A 262 -8.75 -11.48 9.71
CA TRP A 262 -7.80 -11.97 10.70
C TRP A 262 -6.92 -10.80 11.11
N VAL A 263 -6.83 -10.52 12.40
CA VAL A 263 -6.08 -9.36 12.92
C VAL A 263 -4.85 -9.84 13.68
N GLU A 264 -3.70 -9.32 13.29
CA GLU A 264 -2.41 -9.54 13.94
C GLU A 264 -1.94 -8.23 14.59
N LEU A 265 -1.46 -8.30 15.82
CA LEU A 265 -0.88 -7.14 16.50
C LEU A 265 0.53 -6.87 15.97
N GLY A 266 0.68 -5.87 15.13
CA GLY A 266 1.96 -5.55 14.51
C GLY A 266 2.49 -6.69 13.64
N ASN A 267 3.77 -6.65 13.32
CA ASN A 267 4.50 -7.76 12.72
C ASN A 267 5.82 -7.93 13.45
N GLU A 268 6.13 -9.15 13.88
CA GLU A 268 7.39 -9.47 14.57
C GLU A 268 7.75 -8.49 15.71
N ILE A 269 6.77 -8.09 16.51
CA ILE A 269 6.94 -7.11 17.60
C ILE A 269 7.92 -7.56 18.69
N TRP A 270 8.40 -8.79 18.63
CA TRP A 270 9.45 -9.38 19.46
C TRP A 270 10.86 -9.13 18.90
N ASN A 271 10.99 -8.75 17.64
CA ASN A 271 12.25 -8.68 16.93
C ASN A 271 12.96 -7.33 17.18
N LEU A 272 14.18 -7.37 17.74
CA LEU A 272 14.99 -6.18 18.01
C LEU A 272 15.81 -5.71 16.81
N ALA A 273 15.86 -6.45 15.73
CA ALA A 273 16.56 -6.05 14.52
C ALA A 273 15.78 -4.97 13.74
N ASN A 274 16.45 -4.22 12.89
CA ASN A 274 15.78 -3.31 11.95
C ASN A 274 15.00 -4.12 10.87
N PRO A 275 13.81 -3.65 10.47
CA PRO A 275 13.14 -2.39 10.86
C PRO A 275 12.30 -2.50 12.15
N TRP A 276 12.10 -3.67 12.71
CA TRP A 276 11.16 -3.94 13.83
C TRP A 276 11.62 -3.34 15.17
N GLY A 277 12.93 -3.22 15.38
CA GLY A 277 13.53 -2.88 16.67
C GLY A 277 13.04 -1.56 17.27
N ALA A 278 12.72 -0.56 16.45
CA ALA A 278 12.16 0.71 16.92
C ALA A 278 10.77 0.53 17.54
N ASN A 279 9.91 -0.28 16.94
CA ASN A 279 8.58 -0.58 17.46
C ASN A 279 8.63 -1.49 18.69
N THR A 280 9.49 -2.50 18.68
CA THR A 280 9.72 -3.37 19.86
C THR A 280 10.21 -2.56 21.04
N THR A 281 11.19 -1.66 20.85
CA THR A 281 11.69 -0.77 21.89
C THR A 281 10.60 0.16 22.40
N TRP A 282 9.79 0.74 21.51
CA TRP A 282 8.70 1.62 21.92
C TRP A 282 7.67 0.87 22.80
N ILE A 283 7.24 -0.32 22.38
CA ILE A 283 6.29 -1.16 23.11
C ILE A 283 6.85 -1.50 24.51
N THR A 284 8.08 -1.95 24.57
CA THR A 284 8.70 -2.33 25.86
C THR A 284 8.89 -1.15 26.80
N THR A 285 8.89 0.07 26.30
CA THR A 285 9.06 1.28 27.10
C THR A 285 7.72 1.87 27.53
N ASN A 286 6.71 1.87 26.63
CA ASN A 286 5.51 2.69 26.78
C ASN A 286 4.22 1.89 27.00
N ASP A 287 4.19 0.61 26.69
CA ASP A 287 2.96 -0.19 26.76
C ASP A 287 3.18 -1.47 27.57
N PHE A 288 2.71 -1.43 28.83
CA PHE A 288 2.88 -2.56 29.74
C PHE A 288 2.17 -3.83 29.27
N THR A 289 0.99 -3.72 28.70
CA THR A 289 0.21 -4.89 28.24
C THR A 289 0.90 -5.60 27.08
N ARG A 290 1.34 -4.85 26.08
CA ARG A 290 2.10 -5.37 24.94
C ARG A 290 3.50 -5.84 25.37
N LYS A 291 4.12 -5.16 26.32
CA LYS A 291 5.39 -5.56 26.93
C LYS A 291 5.32 -6.96 27.52
N LEU A 292 4.23 -7.32 28.21
CA LEU A 292 4.01 -8.67 28.70
C LEU A 292 3.93 -9.68 27.57
N ALA A 293 3.23 -9.36 26.48
CA ALA A 293 3.16 -10.22 25.31
C ALA A 293 4.54 -10.45 24.68
N VAL A 294 5.34 -9.40 24.51
CA VAL A 294 6.72 -9.48 24.01
C VAL A 294 7.60 -10.32 24.96
N GLY A 295 7.51 -10.10 26.28
CA GLY A 295 8.25 -10.87 27.28
C GLY A 295 7.93 -12.37 27.22
N ASN A 296 6.67 -12.73 27.04
CA ASN A 296 6.24 -14.11 26.92
C ASN A 296 6.73 -14.76 25.62
N LEU A 297 6.81 -14.01 24.51
CA LEU A 297 7.40 -14.50 23.25
C LEU A 297 8.87 -14.86 23.40
N VAL A 298 9.63 -14.04 24.10
CA VAL A 298 11.07 -14.28 24.35
C VAL A 298 11.30 -15.50 25.26
N THR A 299 10.39 -15.77 26.17
CA THR A 299 10.48 -16.93 27.09
C THR A 299 9.89 -18.21 26.53
N GLY A 300 9.30 -18.18 25.33
CA GLY A 300 8.68 -19.36 24.69
C GLY A 300 7.32 -19.76 25.27
N ASN A 301 6.78 -19.01 26.21
CA ASN A 301 5.46 -19.24 26.79
C ASN A 301 4.42 -18.40 26.07
N PHE A 302 3.80 -18.98 25.04
CA PHE A 302 2.68 -18.37 24.33
C PHE A 302 1.40 -18.48 25.15
N THR A 303 0.97 -17.40 25.75
CA THR A 303 -0.44 -17.22 26.08
C THR A 303 -0.98 -16.22 25.08
N LEU A 304 -1.74 -16.67 24.09
CA LEU A 304 -2.59 -15.79 23.29
C LEU A 304 -3.60 -15.17 24.27
N VAL A 305 -3.30 -13.98 24.75
CA VAL A 305 -4.32 -13.16 25.38
C VAL A 305 -5.16 -12.64 24.22
N GLY A 306 -6.22 -13.38 23.90
CA GLY A 306 -7.23 -12.91 22.96
C GLY A 306 -7.80 -11.62 23.54
N HIS A 307 -7.52 -10.49 22.90
CA HIS A 307 -8.36 -9.33 23.05
C HIS A 307 -9.68 -9.72 22.38
N GLY A 308 -10.67 -10.08 23.19
CA GLY A 308 -12.03 -10.26 22.72
C GLY A 308 -12.47 -8.94 22.07
N LEU A 309 -12.82 -9.01 20.82
CA LEU A 309 -13.61 -8.02 20.12
C LEU A 309 -15.05 -8.16 20.58
#